data_3ad95ad3a0a69cc5cb80c838e0bf9697
#
_entry.id   3ad95ad3a0a69cc5cb80c838e0bf9697
#
_cell.length_a   1.000
_cell.length_b   1.000
_cell.length_c   1.000
_cell.angle_alpha   90.00
_cell.angle_beta   90.00
_cell.angle_gamma   90.00
#
_symmetry.space_group_name_H-M   'P 1'
#
loop_
_entity.id
_entity.type
_entity.pdbx_description
1 polymer ?
#
loop_
_entity_poly.entity_id
_entity_poly.type
_entity_poly.pdbx_seq_one_letter_code
_entity_poly.pdbx_strand_id
1 'polypeptide(L)'
;MSRNSTAQRSEGGKSGQNCEFQTESLTNINQMAARNAYRKGHNLLTSDEIAAVRENYGLTQVEAAKLLGWGEATIARYESKAIQDEAYDTMLRIIKEDPFRAITFLEKNSDKFPEPKRMQIRAKMVERLDSYGKEFLARQVFAGEYVKFSVPSDYNGYRLLDIDKIESIVSYYAERITDLYQIQLMNLLWYADALSFKNYSNSMTGLVYRHESMGALPVGHDSLTNLKNINVREECEYESTKYHFYPNTALDASELSRNEMSILDTVITKLRSFSSCDLVAYVHEEAAYKQTNPGEIIPYSLAKKIQAF
;
A
#
# COMPACT_ATOMS: atom_id res chain seq x y z
N MET A 1 -79.38 -33.61 4.98
CA MET A 1 -78.91 -35.01 5.09
C MET A 1 -77.40 -34.95 5.13
N SER A 2 -76.85 -35.03 6.31
CA SER A 2 -76.15 -36.21 6.86
C SER A 2 -74.87 -36.47 6.13
N ARG A 3 -73.67 -36.55 6.70
CA ARG A 3 -73.24 -36.90 8.06
C ARG A 3 -71.78 -36.50 8.25
N ASN A 4 -71.46 -36.11 9.47
CA ASN A 4 -70.18 -36.20 10.17
C ASN A 4 -69.29 -37.38 9.78
N SER A 5 -67.96 -37.16 9.84
CA SER A 5 -67.09 -38.10 10.48
C SER A 5 -65.82 -37.40 10.95
N THR A 6 -65.64 -37.45 12.22
CA THR A 6 -64.49 -37.18 13.10
C THR A 6 -63.45 -38.28 12.91
N ALA A 7 -62.15 -37.92 12.96
CA ALA A 7 -61.09 -38.74 13.56
C ALA A 7 -59.78 -37.93 13.49
N GLN A 8 -59.30 -37.52 14.56
CA GLN A 8 -58.28 -37.99 15.51
C GLN A 8 -56.85 -37.53 15.22
N ARG A 9 -56.36 -36.80 16.19
CA ARG A 9 -54.96 -36.44 16.45
C ARG A 9 -54.03 -37.62 16.39
N SER A 10 -52.85 -37.42 15.85
CA SER A 10 -51.64 -38.04 16.37
C SER A 10 -50.52 -37.00 16.43
N GLU A 11 -50.13 -36.68 17.62
CA GLU A 11 -48.92 -35.95 17.94
C GLU A 11 -47.71 -36.82 17.54
N GLY A 12 -46.82 -36.23 16.82
CA GLY A 12 -45.51 -36.81 16.48
C GLY A 12 -44.54 -35.68 16.28
N GLY A 13 -43.91 -35.26 17.40
CA GLY A 13 -42.82 -34.31 17.39
C GLY A 13 -41.66 -34.83 16.53
N LYS A 14 -41.29 -34.05 15.51
CA LYS A 14 -40.00 -34.15 14.88
C LYS A 14 -39.34 -32.78 15.01
N SER A 15 -38.29 -32.73 15.86
CA SER A 15 -37.34 -31.64 15.94
C SER A 15 -36.80 -31.40 14.54
N GLY A 16 -37.23 -30.28 13.94
CA GLY A 16 -36.67 -29.82 12.67
C GLY A 16 -35.22 -29.38 12.92
N GLN A 17 -34.27 -30.25 12.60
CA GLN A 17 -32.92 -29.80 12.32
C GLN A 17 -33.01 -28.83 11.12
N ASN A 18 -32.73 -27.56 11.37
CA ASN A 18 -32.50 -26.56 10.31
C ASN A 18 -31.22 -26.99 9.57
N CYS A 19 -31.36 -27.84 8.56
CA CYS A 19 -30.31 -28.07 7.59
C CYS A 19 -30.32 -26.87 6.64
N GLU A 20 -29.44 -25.91 6.89
CA GLU A 20 -29.12 -24.87 5.91
C GLU A 20 -28.50 -25.55 4.69
N PHE A 21 -29.29 -25.70 3.63
CA PHE A 21 -28.79 -26.13 2.34
C PHE A 21 -28.00 -25.00 1.71
N GLN A 22 -26.68 -25.02 1.90
CA GLN A 22 -25.78 -24.16 1.10
C GLN A 22 -25.76 -24.71 -0.32
N THR A 23 -26.09 -23.88 -1.30
CA THR A 23 -25.89 -24.21 -2.70
C THR A 23 -24.38 -24.37 -2.96
N GLU A 24 -24.01 -25.23 -3.92
CA GLU A 24 -22.60 -25.43 -4.30
C GLU A 24 -21.88 -24.11 -4.61
N SER A 25 -22.60 -23.16 -5.21
CA SER A 25 -22.13 -21.80 -5.48
C SER A 25 -21.80 -21.02 -4.22
N LEU A 26 -22.69 -21.03 -3.21
CA LEU A 26 -22.44 -20.35 -1.92
C LEU A 26 -21.29 -21.00 -1.14
N THR A 27 -21.16 -22.31 -1.20
CA THR A 27 -20.04 -23.03 -0.58
C THR A 27 -18.72 -22.60 -1.22
N ASN A 28 -18.65 -22.50 -2.55
CA ASN A 28 -17.45 -22.05 -3.26
C ASN A 28 -17.08 -20.60 -2.92
N ILE A 29 -18.05 -19.69 -2.84
CA ILE A 29 -17.86 -18.28 -2.46
C ILE A 29 -17.31 -18.20 -1.02
N ASN A 30 -17.92 -18.90 -0.07
CA ASN A 30 -17.49 -18.90 1.31
C ASN A 30 -16.08 -19.48 1.49
N GLN A 31 -15.74 -20.55 0.77
CA GLN A 31 -14.41 -21.12 0.78
C GLN A 31 -13.36 -20.17 0.19
N MET A 32 -13.71 -19.43 -0.88
CA MET A 32 -12.83 -18.43 -1.46
C MET A 32 -12.59 -17.28 -0.48
N ALA A 33 -13.64 -16.77 0.16
CA ALA A 33 -13.54 -15.72 1.17
C ALA A 33 -12.65 -16.14 2.34
N ALA A 34 -12.80 -17.38 2.83
CA ALA A 34 -11.95 -17.91 3.90
C ALA A 34 -10.48 -18.03 3.48
N ARG A 35 -10.20 -18.50 2.25
CA ARG A 35 -8.82 -18.56 1.72
C ARG A 35 -8.22 -17.16 1.55
N ASN A 36 -8.99 -16.19 1.07
CA ASN A 36 -8.51 -14.81 0.92
C ASN A 36 -8.27 -14.14 2.28
N ALA A 37 -9.10 -14.44 3.30
CA ALA A 37 -8.83 -13.99 4.67
C ALA A 37 -7.52 -14.57 5.23
N TYR A 38 -7.26 -15.87 5.00
CA TYR A 38 -5.99 -16.49 5.36
C TYR A 38 -4.80 -15.83 4.65
N ARG A 39 -4.90 -15.62 3.33
CA ARG A 39 -3.87 -14.95 2.53
C ARG A 39 -3.53 -13.56 3.08
N LYS A 40 -4.56 -12.75 3.36
CA LYS A 40 -4.38 -11.43 3.96
C LYS A 40 -3.66 -11.49 5.31
N GLY A 41 -4.05 -12.43 6.16
CA GLY A 41 -3.42 -12.63 7.48
C GLY A 41 -1.97 -13.09 7.41
N HIS A 42 -1.53 -13.66 6.28
CA HIS A 42 -0.16 -14.16 6.03
C HIS A 42 0.57 -13.32 4.97
N ASN A 43 0.08 -12.14 4.65
CA ASN A 43 0.67 -11.25 3.65
C ASN A 43 0.88 -11.93 2.27
N LEU A 44 -0.06 -12.78 1.85
CA LEU A 44 -0.06 -13.39 0.52
C LEU A 44 -1.06 -12.69 -0.40
N LEU A 45 -0.78 -12.70 -1.70
CA LEU A 45 -1.70 -12.19 -2.72
C LEU A 45 -3.03 -12.95 -2.69
N THR A 46 -4.13 -12.23 -2.72
CA THR A 46 -5.48 -12.81 -2.84
C THR A 46 -5.71 -13.41 -4.23
N SER A 47 -6.76 -14.20 -4.40
CA SER A 47 -7.10 -14.77 -5.71
C SER A 47 -7.31 -13.71 -6.79
N ASP A 48 -7.94 -12.58 -6.42
CA ASP A 48 -8.21 -11.48 -7.34
C ASP A 48 -6.93 -10.74 -7.71
N GLU A 49 -6.01 -10.54 -6.76
CA GLU A 49 -4.70 -9.98 -7.03
C GLU A 49 -3.86 -10.88 -7.93
N ILE A 50 -3.90 -12.21 -7.75
CA ILE A 50 -3.22 -13.16 -8.64
C ILE A 50 -3.80 -13.06 -10.06
N ALA A 51 -5.12 -13.00 -10.21
CA ALA A 51 -5.77 -12.80 -11.50
C ALA A 51 -5.36 -11.47 -12.15
N ALA A 52 -5.34 -10.39 -11.37
CA ALA A 52 -4.91 -9.07 -11.84
C ALA A 52 -3.47 -9.07 -12.35
N VAL A 53 -2.55 -9.81 -11.73
CA VAL A 53 -1.15 -9.93 -12.21
C VAL A 53 -1.11 -10.41 -13.66
N ARG A 54 -1.84 -11.49 -14.01
CA ARG A 54 -1.85 -12.00 -15.39
C ARG A 54 -2.63 -11.12 -16.35
N GLU A 55 -3.76 -10.56 -15.91
CA GLU A 55 -4.62 -9.71 -16.73
C GLU A 55 -3.91 -8.43 -17.15
N ASN A 56 -3.09 -7.87 -16.29
CA ASN A 56 -2.24 -6.72 -16.59
C ASN A 56 -1.34 -6.92 -17.82
N TYR A 57 -0.95 -8.17 -18.10
CA TYR A 57 -0.16 -8.54 -19.29
C TYR A 57 -1.00 -9.19 -20.40
N GLY A 58 -2.33 -9.28 -20.21
CA GLY A 58 -3.25 -9.92 -21.14
C GLY A 58 -3.01 -11.42 -21.29
N LEU A 59 -2.59 -12.07 -20.20
CA LEU A 59 -2.30 -13.51 -20.16
C LEU A 59 -3.51 -14.31 -19.68
N THR A 60 -3.76 -15.45 -20.31
CA THR A 60 -4.61 -16.49 -19.76
C THR A 60 -3.93 -17.19 -18.59
N GLN A 61 -4.66 -17.97 -17.80
CA GLN A 61 -4.11 -18.75 -16.69
C GLN A 61 -2.99 -19.69 -17.14
N VAL A 62 -3.17 -20.35 -18.28
CA VAL A 62 -2.17 -21.26 -18.86
C VAL A 62 -0.93 -20.49 -19.33
N GLU A 63 -1.12 -19.34 -19.97
CA GLU A 63 -0.02 -18.50 -20.44
C GLU A 63 0.80 -17.93 -19.27
N ALA A 64 0.13 -17.50 -18.19
CA ALA A 64 0.81 -17.03 -16.99
C ALA A 64 1.63 -18.16 -16.32
N ALA A 65 1.08 -19.38 -16.28
CA ALA A 65 1.83 -20.53 -15.79
C ALA A 65 3.05 -20.83 -16.67
N LYS A 66 2.90 -20.80 -18.01
CA LYS A 66 4.01 -20.98 -18.96
C LYS A 66 5.08 -19.90 -18.82
N LEU A 67 4.67 -18.63 -18.64
CA LEU A 67 5.56 -17.50 -18.41
C LEU A 67 6.47 -17.74 -17.20
N LEU A 68 5.90 -18.23 -16.10
CA LEU A 68 6.61 -18.48 -14.84
C LEU A 68 7.32 -19.84 -14.82
N GLY A 69 7.19 -20.66 -15.86
CA GLY A 69 7.78 -22.00 -15.92
C GLY A 69 7.06 -23.02 -15.04
N TRP A 70 5.79 -22.79 -14.71
CA TRP A 70 4.96 -23.64 -13.86
C TRP A 70 4.10 -24.62 -14.67
N GLY A 71 3.50 -25.58 -13.98
CA GLY A 71 2.50 -26.46 -14.58
C GLY A 71 1.24 -25.68 -14.96
N GLU A 72 0.63 -26.01 -16.11
CA GLU A 72 -0.47 -25.26 -16.73
C GLU A 72 -1.68 -25.01 -15.81
N ALA A 73 -1.97 -25.93 -14.87
CA ALA A 73 -3.08 -25.80 -13.93
C ALA A 73 -2.76 -24.98 -12.66
N THR A 74 -1.51 -24.53 -12.48
CA THR A 74 -1.05 -23.94 -11.23
C THR A 74 -1.74 -22.62 -10.94
N ILE A 75 -1.80 -21.71 -11.89
CA ILE A 75 -2.47 -20.41 -11.74
C ILE A 75 -3.98 -20.61 -11.51
N ALA A 76 -4.63 -21.46 -12.32
CA ALA A 76 -6.06 -21.75 -12.14
C ALA A 76 -6.38 -22.28 -10.73
N ARG A 77 -5.50 -23.09 -10.15
CA ARG A 77 -5.65 -23.57 -8.77
C ARG A 77 -5.54 -22.46 -7.75
N TYR A 78 -4.59 -21.54 -7.90
CA TYR A 78 -4.40 -20.42 -6.98
C TYR A 78 -5.50 -19.38 -7.08
N GLU A 79 -6.06 -19.16 -8.26
CA GLU A 79 -7.21 -18.28 -8.45
C GLU A 79 -8.51 -18.90 -7.92
N SER A 80 -8.62 -20.23 -7.75
CA SER A 80 -9.90 -20.88 -7.42
C SER A 80 -9.90 -21.76 -6.17
N LYS A 81 -8.87 -22.59 -5.95
CA LYS A 81 -8.97 -23.74 -5.04
C LYS A 81 -7.85 -23.88 -4.00
N ALA A 82 -6.68 -23.34 -4.25
CA ALA A 82 -5.51 -23.54 -3.40
C ALA A 82 -4.90 -22.20 -2.97
N ILE A 83 -4.23 -22.22 -1.84
CA ILE A 83 -3.40 -21.11 -1.38
C ILE A 83 -1.98 -21.37 -1.89
N GLN A 84 -1.35 -20.34 -2.43
CA GLN A 84 0.05 -20.38 -2.87
C GLN A 84 0.98 -20.39 -1.65
N ASP A 85 2.13 -21.04 -1.79
CA ASP A 85 3.21 -20.89 -0.84
C ASP A 85 4.02 -19.59 -1.09
N GLU A 86 4.90 -19.24 -0.17
CA GLU A 86 5.68 -17.99 -0.21
C GLU A 86 6.56 -17.89 -1.46
N ALA A 87 7.10 -19.00 -1.97
CA ALA A 87 7.96 -18.97 -3.16
C ALA A 87 7.17 -18.60 -4.41
N TYR A 88 5.96 -19.16 -4.57
CA TYR A 88 5.06 -18.84 -5.68
C TYR A 88 4.51 -17.41 -5.54
N ASP A 89 4.16 -16.98 -4.33
CA ASP A 89 3.72 -15.61 -4.06
C ASP A 89 4.80 -14.59 -4.40
N THR A 90 6.03 -14.84 -3.97
CA THR A 90 7.19 -14.00 -4.31
C THR A 90 7.39 -13.85 -5.81
N MET A 91 7.28 -14.94 -6.58
CA MET A 91 7.40 -14.87 -8.04
C MET A 91 6.29 -14.07 -8.70
N LEU A 92 5.05 -14.19 -8.20
CA LEU A 92 3.92 -13.38 -8.66
C LEU A 92 4.12 -11.89 -8.36
N ARG A 93 4.63 -11.56 -7.17
CA ARG A 93 4.96 -10.17 -6.80
C ARG A 93 6.07 -9.61 -7.68
N ILE A 94 7.12 -10.37 -7.96
CA ILE A 94 8.21 -9.94 -8.84
C ILE A 94 7.66 -9.49 -10.20
N ILE A 95 6.81 -10.29 -10.84
CA ILE A 95 6.27 -9.90 -12.15
C ILE A 95 5.16 -8.84 -12.05
N LYS A 96 4.47 -8.73 -10.90
CA LYS A 96 3.50 -7.66 -10.63
C LYS A 96 4.19 -6.29 -10.56
N GLU A 97 5.33 -6.24 -9.88
CA GLU A 97 6.03 -5.01 -9.52
C GLU A 97 7.10 -4.60 -10.53
N ASP A 98 7.63 -5.55 -11.31
CA ASP A 98 8.72 -5.32 -12.26
C ASP A 98 8.37 -5.86 -13.66
N PRO A 99 7.81 -5.03 -14.56
CA PRO A 99 7.53 -5.43 -15.94
C PRO A 99 8.77 -5.84 -16.73
N PHE A 100 9.95 -5.33 -16.39
CA PHE A 100 11.20 -5.73 -17.02
C PHE A 100 11.54 -7.19 -16.71
N ARG A 101 11.31 -7.61 -15.46
CA ARG A 101 11.43 -9.03 -15.06
C ARG A 101 10.42 -9.90 -15.78
N ALA A 102 9.19 -9.43 -15.97
CA ALA A 102 8.17 -10.16 -16.74
C ALA A 102 8.65 -10.40 -18.18
N ILE A 103 9.26 -9.41 -18.84
CA ILE A 103 9.89 -9.56 -20.17
C ILE A 103 11.02 -10.60 -20.11
N THR A 104 11.87 -10.54 -19.10
CA THR A 104 12.98 -11.51 -18.93
C THR A 104 12.45 -12.95 -18.79
N PHE A 105 11.35 -13.16 -18.06
CA PHE A 105 10.70 -14.48 -17.97
C PHE A 105 10.10 -14.92 -19.30
N LEU A 106 9.52 -14.01 -20.08
CA LEU A 106 9.00 -14.32 -21.42
C LEU A 106 10.11 -14.77 -22.36
N GLU A 107 11.24 -14.08 -22.37
CA GLU A 107 12.39 -14.44 -23.20
C GLU A 107 13.00 -15.80 -22.78
N LYS A 108 13.12 -16.02 -21.47
CA LYS A 108 13.63 -17.31 -20.93
C LYS A 108 12.75 -18.50 -21.29
N ASN A 109 11.43 -18.31 -21.40
CA ASN A 109 10.45 -19.34 -21.71
C ASN A 109 9.85 -19.16 -23.12
N SER A 110 10.59 -18.53 -24.02
CA SER A 110 10.13 -18.18 -25.37
C SER A 110 9.70 -19.37 -26.21
N ASP A 111 10.31 -20.53 -26.00
CA ASP A 111 9.97 -21.81 -26.63
C ASP A 111 8.56 -22.33 -26.30
N LYS A 112 7.97 -21.88 -25.21
CA LYS A 112 6.62 -22.26 -24.77
C LYS A 112 5.50 -21.47 -25.44
N PHE A 113 5.84 -20.45 -26.24
CA PHE A 113 4.89 -19.56 -26.91
C PHE A 113 5.10 -19.56 -28.42
N PRO A 114 4.04 -19.71 -29.23
CA PRO A 114 4.11 -19.43 -30.66
C PRO A 114 4.58 -17.97 -30.88
N GLU A 115 5.38 -17.76 -31.91
CA GLU A 115 6.01 -16.44 -32.16
C GLU A 115 4.99 -15.29 -32.24
N PRO A 116 3.85 -15.37 -32.94
CA PRO A 116 2.88 -14.27 -32.98
C PRO A 116 2.31 -13.92 -31.59
N LYS A 117 2.10 -14.94 -30.76
CA LYS A 117 1.57 -14.76 -29.41
C LYS A 117 2.63 -14.15 -28.49
N ARG A 118 3.89 -14.62 -28.60
CA ARG A 118 5.02 -14.05 -27.88
C ARG A 118 5.18 -12.57 -28.15
N MET A 119 5.12 -12.17 -29.43
CA MET A 119 5.20 -10.75 -29.82
C MET A 119 4.05 -9.93 -29.24
N GLN A 120 2.82 -10.46 -29.25
CA GLN A 120 1.66 -9.79 -28.65
C GLN A 120 1.83 -9.59 -27.14
N ILE A 121 2.27 -10.62 -26.41
CA ILE A 121 2.52 -10.54 -24.97
C ILE A 121 3.64 -9.53 -24.68
N ARG A 122 4.74 -9.61 -25.45
CA ARG A 122 5.87 -8.70 -25.31
C ARG A 122 5.47 -7.24 -25.55
N ALA A 123 4.64 -6.97 -26.54
CA ALA A 123 4.15 -5.61 -26.83
C ALA A 123 3.38 -5.03 -25.62
N LYS A 124 2.49 -5.81 -25.01
CA LYS A 124 1.77 -5.40 -23.78
C LYS A 124 2.71 -5.18 -22.60
N MET A 125 3.73 -6.03 -22.45
CA MET A 125 4.74 -5.85 -21.38
C MET A 125 5.56 -4.57 -21.58
N VAL A 126 5.93 -4.25 -22.83
CA VAL A 126 6.65 -3.02 -23.17
C VAL A 126 5.76 -1.79 -22.96
N GLU A 127 4.51 -1.83 -23.41
CA GLU A 127 3.53 -0.76 -23.15
C GLU A 127 3.41 -0.48 -21.64
N ARG A 128 3.34 -1.54 -20.84
CA ARG A 128 3.29 -1.42 -19.39
C ARG A 128 4.62 -0.91 -18.82
N LEU A 129 5.76 -1.33 -19.36
CA LEU A 129 7.06 -0.82 -18.97
C LEU A 129 7.19 0.68 -19.25
N ASP A 130 6.70 1.15 -20.37
CA ASP A 130 6.69 2.58 -20.71
C ASP A 130 5.81 3.39 -19.75
N SER A 131 4.63 2.85 -19.37
CA SER A 131 3.76 3.49 -18.40
C SER A 131 4.30 3.39 -16.97
N TYR A 132 5.00 2.30 -16.64
CA TYR A 132 5.49 1.99 -15.30
C TYR A 132 6.94 2.43 -15.07
N GLY A 133 7.72 2.62 -16.13
CA GLY A 133 9.17 2.79 -16.03
C GLY A 133 9.58 4.02 -15.23
N LYS A 134 8.89 5.15 -15.38
CA LYS A 134 9.14 6.35 -14.58
C LYS A 134 8.79 6.14 -13.11
N GLU A 135 7.65 5.50 -12.84
CA GLU A 135 7.13 5.21 -11.50
C GLU A 135 8.00 4.21 -10.75
N PHE A 136 8.41 3.12 -11.42
CA PHE A 136 9.32 2.14 -10.85
C PHE A 136 10.67 2.75 -10.51
N LEU A 137 11.26 3.53 -11.43
CA LEU A 137 12.53 4.21 -11.19
C LEU A 137 12.42 5.21 -10.04
N ALA A 138 11.34 5.99 -9.96
CA ALA A 138 11.13 6.92 -8.87
C ALA A 138 11.10 6.21 -7.51
N ARG A 139 10.37 5.08 -7.41
CA ARG A 139 10.33 4.27 -6.20
C ARG A 139 11.70 3.70 -5.84
N GLN A 140 12.48 3.22 -6.83
CA GLN A 140 13.84 2.71 -6.60
C GLN A 140 14.81 3.82 -6.20
N VAL A 141 14.71 5.00 -6.80
CA VAL A 141 15.53 6.18 -6.42
C VAL A 141 15.22 6.56 -4.97
N PHE A 142 13.94 6.70 -4.61
CA PHE A 142 13.56 7.02 -3.24
C PHE A 142 14.00 5.95 -2.23
N ALA A 143 13.77 4.67 -2.53
CA ALA A 143 14.23 3.55 -1.69
C ALA A 143 15.76 3.51 -1.56
N GLY A 144 16.48 3.90 -2.62
CA GLY A 144 17.94 3.97 -2.64
C GLY A 144 18.53 4.92 -1.60
N GLU A 145 17.84 6.04 -1.30
CA GLU A 145 18.23 6.98 -0.24
C GLU A 145 18.21 6.33 1.15
N TYR A 146 17.41 5.26 1.32
CA TYR A 146 17.20 4.55 2.59
C TYR A 146 18.04 3.28 2.75
N VAL A 147 18.86 2.90 1.79
CA VAL A 147 19.70 1.68 1.86
C VAL A 147 20.55 1.66 3.13
N LYS A 148 21.13 2.80 3.52
CA LYS A 148 21.93 2.92 4.76
C LYS A 148 21.09 2.86 6.05
N PHE A 149 19.78 2.92 5.96
CA PHE A 149 18.82 2.80 7.06
C PHE A 149 18.02 1.49 7.01
N SER A 150 18.56 0.46 6.38
CA SER A 150 17.94 -0.86 6.19
C SER A 150 17.83 -1.71 7.46
N VAL A 151 18.28 -1.18 8.60
CA VAL A 151 18.16 -1.85 9.89
C VAL A 151 17.33 -0.96 10.83
N PRO A 152 16.38 -1.53 11.61
CA PRO A 152 15.65 -0.77 12.62
C PRO A 152 16.58 -0.08 13.61
N SER A 153 16.43 1.21 13.78
CA SER A 153 17.30 2.04 14.62
C SER A 153 16.56 3.29 15.10
N ASP A 154 17.18 4.06 15.98
CA ASP A 154 16.65 5.35 16.44
C ASP A 154 16.48 6.37 15.31
N TYR A 155 17.18 6.20 14.19
CA TYR A 155 17.08 7.12 13.04
C TYR A 155 15.86 6.90 12.16
N ASN A 156 15.31 5.67 12.11
CA ASN A 156 14.10 5.35 11.35
C ASN A 156 12.90 4.99 12.26
N GLY A 157 13.00 5.33 13.56
CA GLY A 157 11.97 5.04 14.54
C GLY A 157 11.70 3.55 14.70
N TYR A 158 12.74 2.72 14.61
CA TYR A 158 12.69 1.24 14.68
C TYR A 158 11.77 0.58 13.66
N ARG A 159 11.52 1.24 12.53
CA ARG A 159 10.73 0.71 11.41
C ARG A 159 11.52 0.86 10.10
N LEU A 160 11.41 -0.12 9.22
CA LEU A 160 11.92 0.00 7.86
C LEU A 160 11.00 0.89 7.03
N LEU A 161 11.56 1.51 5.99
CA LEU A 161 10.82 2.37 5.05
C LEU A 161 9.61 1.62 4.46
N ASP A 162 8.44 2.21 4.61
CA ASP A 162 7.17 1.72 4.09
C ASP A 162 6.58 2.76 3.12
N ILE A 163 6.92 2.60 1.83
CA ILE A 163 6.52 3.55 0.79
C ILE A 163 4.99 3.53 0.57
N ASP A 164 4.36 2.35 0.64
CA ASP A 164 2.91 2.22 0.45
C ASP A 164 2.16 2.95 1.57
N LYS A 165 2.67 2.86 2.79
CA LYS A 165 2.18 3.62 3.94
C LYS A 165 2.34 5.13 3.74
N ILE A 166 3.48 5.58 3.22
CA ILE A 166 3.72 7.01 2.95
C ILE A 166 2.71 7.53 1.92
N GLU A 167 2.51 6.81 0.82
CA GLU A 167 1.55 7.16 -0.22
C GLU A 167 0.12 7.27 0.34
N SER A 168 -0.28 6.33 1.21
CA SER A 168 -1.58 6.33 1.89
C SER A 168 -1.74 7.52 2.83
N ILE A 169 -0.70 7.88 3.60
CA ILE A 169 -0.72 9.04 4.51
C ILE A 169 -0.79 10.35 3.73
N VAL A 170 -0.04 10.49 2.63
CA VAL A 170 -0.07 11.68 1.77
C VAL A 170 -1.47 11.87 1.19
N SER A 171 -2.09 10.80 0.67
CA SER A 171 -3.47 10.85 0.17
C SER A 171 -4.47 11.22 1.27
N TYR A 172 -4.31 10.65 2.46
CA TYR A 172 -5.14 10.94 3.63
C TYR A 172 -5.09 12.42 4.06
N TYR A 173 -3.89 13.02 4.05
CA TYR A 173 -3.71 14.44 4.33
C TYR A 173 -4.31 15.32 3.23
N ALA A 174 -4.05 14.99 1.97
CA ALA A 174 -4.56 15.75 0.82
C ALA A 174 -6.10 15.73 0.72
N GLU A 175 -6.77 14.69 1.21
CA GLU A 175 -8.23 14.63 1.28
C GLU A 175 -8.81 15.60 2.32
N ARG A 176 -8.05 15.92 3.37
CA ARG A 176 -8.52 16.69 4.54
C ARG A 176 -7.96 18.10 4.64
N ILE A 177 -6.94 18.41 3.84
CA ILE A 177 -6.28 19.73 3.78
C ILE A 177 -6.30 20.18 2.32
N THR A 178 -7.13 21.17 2.01
CA THR A 178 -7.40 21.65 0.64
C THR A 178 -6.16 22.22 -0.05
N ASP A 179 -5.34 22.98 0.68
CA ASP A 179 -4.16 23.67 0.13
C ASP A 179 -2.89 23.06 0.75
N LEU A 180 -2.69 21.76 0.49
CA LEU A 180 -1.56 21.01 1.02
C LEU A 180 -0.33 21.17 0.11
N TYR A 181 0.63 21.98 0.54
CA TYR A 181 1.89 22.21 -0.16
C TYR A 181 3.06 21.42 0.46
N GLN A 182 4.15 21.28 -0.30
CA GLN A 182 5.28 20.41 0.04
C GLN A 182 5.84 20.65 1.44
N ILE A 183 6.17 21.91 1.79
CA ILE A 183 6.76 22.23 3.10
C ILE A 183 5.81 21.81 4.23
N GLN A 184 4.53 22.08 4.09
CA GLN A 184 3.52 21.70 5.06
C GLN A 184 3.44 20.18 5.18
N LEU A 185 3.33 19.46 4.05
CA LEU A 185 3.25 18.01 4.03
C LEU A 185 4.47 17.37 4.72
N MET A 186 5.70 17.81 4.39
CA MET A 186 6.91 17.23 4.98
C MET A 186 6.94 17.36 6.51
N ASN A 187 6.54 18.51 7.02
CA ASN A 187 6.45 18.72 8.47
C ASN A 187 5.30 17.94 9.13
N LEU A 188 4.15 17.77 8.42
CA LEU A 188 3.06 16.93 8.92
C LEU A 188 3.48 15.45 9.01
N LEU A 189 4.27 14.96 8.05
CA LEU A 189 4.85 13.61 8.10
C LEU A 189 5.76 13.43 9.31
N TRP A 190 6.62 14.43 9.59
CA TRP A 190 7.44 14.43 10.81
C TRP A 190 6.58 14.31 12.06
N TYR A 191 5.54 15.12 12.20
CA TYR A 191 4.69 15.08 13.39
C TYR A 191 3.88 13.79 13.51
N ALA A 192 3.45 13.18 12.41
CA ALA A 192 2.77 11.88 12.43
C ALA A 192 3.69 10.79 12.96
N ASP A 193 4.91 10.71 12.41
CA ASP A 193 5.91 9.74 12.84
C ASP A 193 6.39 9.98 14.27
N ALA A 194 6.62 11.25 14.65
CA ALA A 194 7.05 11.63 15.98
C ALA A 194 5.98 11.31 17.05
N LEU A 195 4.70 11.57 16.76
CA LEU A 195 3.60 11.25 17.65
C LEU A 195 3.39 9.73 17.75
N SER A 196 3.52 9.01 16.64
CA SER A 196 3.52 7.55 16.64
C SER A 196 4.63 6.99 17.53
N PHE A 197 5.84 7.53 17.37
CA PHE A 197 6.99 7.11 18.18
C PHE A 197 6.82 7.44 19.67
N LYS A 198 6.27 8.62 19.99
CA LYS A 198 5.96 9.00 21.37
C LYS A 198 4.99 8.03 22.03
N ASN A 199 3.96 7.58 21.31
CA ASN A 199 2.88 6.75 21.84
C ASN A 199 3.21 5.26 21.83
N TYR A 200 3.91 4.77 20.79
CA TYR A 200 4.09 3.34 20.52
C TYR A 200 5.55 2.90 20.42
N SER A 201 6.52 3.83 20.56
CA SER A 201 7.96 3.58 20.40
C SER A 201 8.39 3.09 19.02
N ASN A 202 7.55 3.33 18.01
CA ASN A 202 7.83 3.08 16.60
C ASN A 202 7.30 4.21 15.73
N SER A 203 8.05 4.59 14.70
CA SER A 203 7.54 5.48 13.65
C SER A 203 6.38 4.83 12.89
N MET A 204 5.61 5.59 12.15
CA MET A 204 4.53 5.09 11.30
C MET A 204 5.06 4.61 9.94
N THR A 205 6.04 5.31 9.39
CA THR A 205 6.48 5.16 8.00
C THR A 205 7.89 4.60 7.81
N GLY A 206 8.75 4.68 8.84
CA GLY A 206 10.17 4.40 8.71
C GLY A 206 10.97 5.51 8.02
N LEU A 207 10.36 6.69 7.79
CA LEU A 207 11.06 7.86 7.27
C LEU A 207 12.18 8.29 8.23
N VAL A 208 13.28 8.77 7.65
CA VAL A 208 14.41 9.36 8.34
C VAL A 208 14.39 10.86 8.09
N TYR A 209 14.43 11.65 9.13
CA TYR A 209 14.31 13.10 9.04
C TYR A 209 15.65 13.79 9.24
N ARG A 210 15.86 14.86 8.47
CA ARG A 210 17.04 15.70 8.54
C ARG A 210 16.66 17.09 9.02
N HIS A 211 17.54 17.70 9.79
CA HIS A 211 17.44 19.10 10.18
C HIS A 211 17.72 19.99 8.97
N GLU A 212 16.68 20.48 8.32
CA GLU A 212 16.77 21.39 7.16
C GLU A 212 16.19 22.77 7.53
N SER A 213 16.55 23.80 6.77
CA SER A 213 16.10 25.17 7.03
C SER A 213 14.56 25.33 7.05
N MET A 214 13.85 24.44 6.37
CA MET A 214 12.38 24.42 6.31
C MET A 214 11.74 23.45 7.30
N GLY A 215 12.48 22.97 8.29
CA GLY A 215 12.01 22.08 9.35
C GLY A 215 12.67 20.70 9.34
N ALA A 216 11.96 19.73 9.90
CA ALA A 216 12.37 18.32 9.89
C ALA A 216 11.89 17.67 8.59
N LEU A 217 12.76 17.60 7.58
CA LEU A 217 12.37 17.08 6.26
C LEU A 217 12.81 15.63 6.07
N PRO A 218 12.00 14.76 5.44
CA PRO A 218 12.39 13.39 5.10
C PRO A 218 13.62 13.39 4.19
N VAL A 219 14.54 12.46 4.40
CA VAL A 219 15.64 12.18 3.46
C VAL A 219 15.02 11.81 2.10
N GLY A 220 15.52 12.41 1.02
CA GLY A 220 14.97 12.18 -0.33
C GLY A 220 13.59 12.81 -0.58
N HIS A 221 13.18 13.81 0.20
CA HIS A 221 11.86 14.46 0.08
C HIS A 221 11.55 15.01 -1.32
N ASP A 222 12.55 15.40 -2.10
CA ASP A 222 12.36 15.84 -3.49
C ASP A 222 11.91 14.69 -4.40
N SER A 223 12.39 13.47 -4.13
CA SER A 223 11.99 12.28 -4.88
C SER A 223 10.61 11.76 -4.53
N LEU A 224 10.06 12.17 -3.37
CA LEU A 224 8.74 11.75 -2.90
C LEU A 224 7.62 12.20 -3.86
N THR A 225 7.76 13.38 -4.45
CA THR A 225 6.79 13.92 -5.44
C THR A 225 6.68 13.06 -6.71
N ASN A 226 7.68 12.22 -6.99
CA ASN A 226 7.70 11.35 -8.16
C ASN A 226 7.11 9.95 -7.91
N LEU A 227 6.68 9.65 -6.67
CA LEU A 227 6.08 8.36 -6.34
C LEU A 227 4.72 8.19 -7.05
N LYS A 228 4.43 6.98 -7.49
CA LYS A 228 3.29 6.63 -8.35
C LYS A 228 1.94 7.12 -7.84
N ASN A 229 1.68 6.83 -6.58
CA ASN A 229 0.37 7.04 -5.98
C ASN A 229 0.25 8.42 -5.32
N ILE A 230 1.23 9.30 -5.50
CA ILE A 230 1.20 10.68 -5.04
C ILE A 230 0.75 11.60 -6.16
N ASN A 231 -0.45 12.15 -6.03
CA ASN A 231 -0.98 13.13 -6.97
C ASN A 231 -0.47 14.51 -6.59
N VAL A 232 0.41 15.06 -7.43
CA VAL A 232 1.01 16.37 -7.23
C VAL A 232 0.94 17.19 -8.51
N ARG A 233 0.76 18.49 -8.37
CA ARG A 233 0.87 19.47 -9.49
C ARG A 233 1.91 20.51 -9.14
N GLU A 234 2.71 20.85 -10.14
CA GLU A 234 3.62 21.98 -10.06
C GLU A 234 2.86 23.26 -10.37
N GLU A 235 2.95 24.23 -9.46
CA GLU A 235 2.41 25.57 -9.60
C GLU A 235 3.57 26.55 -9.65
N CYS A 236 3.73 27.22 -10.80
CA CYS A 236 4.76 28.24 -10.96
C CYS A 236 4.21 29.57 -10.52
N GLU A 237 4.77 30.15 -9.48
CA GLU A 237 4.43 31.48 -9.00
C GLU A 237 5.68 32.37 -9.01
N TYR A 238 5.75 33.28 -9.99
CA TYR A 238 6.90 34.16 -10.26
C TYR A 238 8.21 33.35 -10.48
N GLU A 239 9.13 33.33 -9.53
CA GLU A 239 10.43 32.65 -9.64
C GLU A 239 10.49 31.36 -8.80
N SER A 240 9.38 30.92 -8.19
CA SER A 240 9.33 29.74 -7.33
C SER A 240 8.37 28.68 -7.87
N THR A 241 8.77 27.40 -7.80
CA THR A 241 7.91 26.27 -8.07
C THR A 241 7.36 25.76 -6.75
N LYS A 242 6.03 25.64 -6.66
CA LYS A 242 5.32 25.04 -5.52
C LYS A 242 4.73 23.71 -5.95
N TYR A 243 4.77 22.73 -5.07
CA TYR A 243 4.15 21.41 -5.28
C TYR A 243 2.89 21.33 -4.43
N HIS A 244 1.74 21.24 -5.09
CA HIS A 244 0.42 21.11 -4.46
C HIS A 244 -0.05 19.66 -4.54
N PHE A 245 -0.40 19.05 -3.40
CA PHE A 245 -0.77 17.64 -3.28
C PHE A 245 -2.29 17.47 -3.30
N TYR A 246 -2.75 16.47 -4.04
CA TYR A 246 -4.16 16.13 -4.20
C TYR A 246 -4.43 14.69 -3.73
N PRO A 247 -5.65 14.39 -3.27
CA PRO A 247 -6.01 13.03 -2.86
C PRO A 247 -5.93 12.06 -4.04
N ASN A 248 -5.49 10.85 -3.77
CA ASN A 248 -5.55 9.75 -4.71
C ASN A 248 -6.73 8.84 -4.37
N THR A 249 -7.83 8.99 -5.09
CA THR A 249 -9.08 8.23 -4.87
C THR A 249 -8.95 6.74 -5.18
N ALA A 250 -7.86 6.30 -5.82
CA ALA A 250 -7.57 4.90 -6.09
C ALA A 250 -6.88 4.18 -4.92
N LEU A 251 -6.37 4.94 -3.93
CA LEU A 251 -5.79 4.37 -2.72
C LEU A 251 -6.92 4.04 -1.72
N ASP A 252 -6.91 2.82 -1.23
CA ASP A 252 -7.81 2.40 -0.17
C ASP A 252 -7.21 2.79 1.19
N ALA A 253 -7.97 3.55 1.98
CA ALA A 253 -7.60 3.90 3.36
C ALA A 253 -7.49 2.65 4.28
N SER A 254 -7.81 1.45 3.79
CA SER A 254 -7.66 0.18 4.53
C SER A 254 -6.20 -0.16 4.90
N GLU A 255 -5.21 0.47 4.24
CA GLU A 255 -3.79 0.37 4.59
C GLU A 255 -3.45 1.06 5.93
N LEU A 256 -4.32 1.97 6.40
CA LEU A 256 -4.14 2.69 7.66
C LEU A 256 -4.99 2.04 8.77
N SER A 257 -4.36 1.64 9.84
CA SER A 257 -5.05 1.17 11.04
C SER A 257 -5.83 2.32 11.73
N ARG A 258 -6.81 2.00 12.56
CA ARG A 258 -7.57 2.98 13.33
C ARG A 258 -6.68 3.86 14.22
N ASN A 259 -5.62 3.30 14.79
CA ASN A 259 -4.69 4.05 15.62
C ASN A 259 -3.87 5.04 14.79
N GLU A 260 -3.42 4.64 13.60
CA GLU A 260 -2.70 5.51 12.66
C GLU A 260 -3.61 6.65 12.20
N MET A 261 -4.85 6.37 11.80
CA MET A 261 -5.82 7.42 11.44
C MET A 261 -6.06 8.40 12.60
N SER A 262 -6.17 7.92 13.84
CA SER A 262 -6.33 8.77 15.01
C SER A 262 -5.13 9.70 15.23
N ILE A 263 -3.90 9.23 14.99
CA ILE A 263 -2.70 10.07 15.01
C ILE A 263 -2.77 11.14 13.93
N LEU A 264 -3.07 10.75 12.68
CA LEU A 264 -3.17 11.68 11.55
C LEU A 264 -4.22 12.76 11.80
N ASP A 265 -5.39 12.39 12.30
CA ASP A 265 -6.47 13.34 12.66
C ASP A 265 -6.05 14.30 13.77
N THR A 266 -5.28 13.81 14.74
CA THR A 266 -4.72 14.67 15.82
C THR A 266 -3.76 15.70 15.24
N VAL A 267 -2.86 15.28 14.34
CA VAL A 267 -1.91 16.16 13.65
C VAL A 267 -2.64 17.17 12.78
N ILE A 268 -3.64 16.75 11.98
CA ILE A 268 -4.47 17.64 11.15
C ILE A 268 -5.17 18.66 12.02
N THR A 269 -5.83 18.24 13.08
CA THR A 269 -6.61 19.13 13.96
C THR A 269 -5.74 20.23 14.54
N LYS A 270 -4.50 19.92 14.87
CA LYS A 270 -3.55 20.87 15.47
C LYS A 270 -2.93 21.81 14.45
N LEU A 271 -2.55 21.31 13.27
CA LEU A 271 -1.59 21.98 12.39
C LEU A 271 -2.16 22.43 11.03
N ARG A 272 -3.35 21.98 10.62
CA ARG A 272 -3.91 22.29 9.28
C ARG A 272 -4.08 23.77 8.98
N SER A 273 -4.27 24.60 10.02
CA SER A 273 -4.48 26.05 9.89
C SER A 273 -3.19 26.86 9.86
N PHE A 274 -2.04 26.21 10.08
CA PHE A 274 -0.74 26.88 10.04
C PHE A 274 -0.36 27.16 8.60
N SER A 275 0.11 28.39 8.33
CA SER A 275 0.83 28.63 7.08
C SER A 275 2.14 27.85 7.07
N SER A 276 2.76 27.68 5.89
CA SER A 276 4.07 27.04 5.80
C SER A 276 5.12 27.75 6.68
N CYS A 277 5.10 29.07 6.75
CA CYS A 277 6.03 29.84 7.57
C CYS A 277 5.78 29.63 9.08
N ASP A 278 4.51 29.63 9.51
CA ASP A 278 4.17 29.41 10.93
C ASP A 278 4.55 27.99 11.35
N LEU A 279 4.33 27.01 10.48
CA LEU A 279 4.67 25.62 10.77
C LEU A 279 6.18 25.41 10.87
N VAL A 280 6.96 26.01 9.98
CA VAL A 280 8.43 26.00 10.06
C VAL A 280 8.91 26.62 11.39
N ALA A 281 8.39 27.81 11.75
CA ALA A 281 8.73 28.43 13.02
C ALA A 281 8.35 27.54 14.20
N TYR A 282 7.22 26.86 14.14
CA TYR A 282 6.74 25.95 15.18
C TYR A 282 7.66 24.72 15.33
N VAL A 283 8.10 24.11 14.22
CA VAL A 283 9.04 22.97 14.22
C VAL A 283 10.40 23.39 14.79
N HIS A 284 10.86 24.61 14.50
CA HIS A 284 12.14 25.14 15.01
C HIS A 284 12.16 25.28 16.54
N GLU A 285 10.99 25.40 17.17
CA GLU A 285 10.89 25.44 18.63
C GLU A 285 10.95 24.05 19.29
N GLU A 286 10.79 22.97 18.53
CA GLU A 286 10.81 21.62 19.06
C GLU A 286 12.21 21.20 19.52
N ALA A 287 12.25 20.39 20.59
CA ALA A 287 13.51 19.86 21.14
C ALA A 287 14.32 19.07 20.11
N ALA A 288 13.65 18.33 19.23
CA ALA A 288 14.27 17.56 18.17
C ALA A 288 15.06 18.44 17.21
N TYR A 289 14.53 19.60 16.87
CA TYR A 289 15.20 20.57 16.00
C TYR A 289 16.31 21.32 16.74
N LYS A 290 16.06 21.84 17.95
CA LYS A 290 17.05 22.62 18.75
C LYS A 290 18.27 21.82 19.19
N GLN A 291 18.17 20.49 19.31
CA GLN A 291 19.24 19.60 19.78
C GLN A 291 20.02 18.94 18.66
N THR A 292 19.75 19.27 17.41
CA THR A 292 20.49 18.80 16.23
C THR A 292 21.06 19.99 15.46
N ASN A 293 22.13 19.77 14.69
CA ASN A 293 22.72 20.79 13.83
C ASN A 293 22.16 20.71 12.40
N PRO A 294 22.19 21.82 11.63
CA PRO A 294 21.78 21.80 10.21
C PRO A 294 22.45 20.67 9.43
N GLY A 295 21.67 19.92 8.66
CA GLY A 295 22.11 18.77 7.88
C GLY A 295 22.23 17.46 8.65
N GLU A 296 22.11 17.44 9.97
CA GLU A 296 22.14 16.20 10.76
C GLU A 296 20.83 15.44 10.68
N ILE A 297 20.93 14.13 10.87
CA ILE A 297 19.75 13.28 11.04
C ILE A 297 19.18 13.47 12.44
N ILE A 298 17.89 13.67 12.53
CA ILE A 298 17.15 13.83 13.77
C ILE A 298 16.83 12.44 14.34
N PRO A 299 17.34 12.04 15.51
CA PRO A 299 17.00 10.76 16.12
C PRO A 299 15.60 10.82 16.74
N TYR A 300 14.83 9.74 16.60
CA TYR A 300 13.48 9.65 17.14
C TYR A 300 13.39 9.66 18.67
N SER A 301 14.48 9.35 19.36
CA SER A 301 14.55 9.52 20.82
C SER A 301 14.24 10.96 21.26
N LEU A 302 14.53 11.96 20.42
CA LEU A 302 14.16 13.37 20.65
C LEU A 302 12.66 13.63 20.39
N ALA A 303 12.00 12.81 19.57
CA ALA A 303 10.56 12.93 19.33
C ALA A 303 9.72 12.66 20.58
N LYS A 304 10.23 11.90 21.56
CA LYS A 304 9.56 11.73 22.87
C LYS A 304 9.34 13.05 23.61
N LYS A 305 10.12 14.09 23.28
CA LYS A 305 10.07 15.42 23.90
C LYS A 305 9.26 16.42 23.07
N ILE A 306 8.54 15.99 22.03
CA ILE A 306 7.72 16.92 21.24
C ILE A 306 6.71 17.61 22.15
N GLN A 307 6.59 18.93 21.98
CA GLN A 307 5.72 19.78 22.77
C GLN A 307 4.38 20.02 22.09
N ALA A 308 4.32 19.73 20.78
CA ALA A 308 3.13 19.92 19.96
C ALA A 308 1.92 19.09 20.44
N PHE A 309 2.19 17.90 21.05
CA PHE A 309 1.13 16.93 21.38
C PHE A 309 1.33 16.32 22.76
#